data_ae246366f77e49c0543cea9e686a6f11
#
_entry.id   ae246366f77e49c0543cea9e686a6f11
#
_cell.length_a   1.000
_cell.length_b   1.000
_cell.length_c   1.000
_cell.angle_alpha   90.00
_cell.angle_beta   90.00
_cell.angle_gamma   90.00
#
_symmetry.space_group_name_H-M   'P 1'
#
loop_
_entity.id
_entity.type
_entity.pdbx_description
1 polymer ?
#
loop_
_entity_poly.entity_id
_entity_poly.type
_entity_poly.pdbx_seq_one_letter_code
_entity_poly.pdbx_strand_id
1 'polypeptide(L)'
;MTRSAQWLHAWLLLLPAMALLALFTHYPAVATLWHSFYSTPKGARPVVFVGLDNYRQLGEDPIFWQALSNNLWFALGTIPASMALALLMAVWVNGKVAGRGFLRLAYFTPTVLPMIAVANIWLFFYTPEYGLLEQATGALGFATHNWLGSKSTALACLMVVTVWKEAGFFMIFYLAALQSMSPHLAEAAAIEGASRWHFFRRVTFPLLMPTTLFVLVNAVINAFRLVDHVVVMTRGGPDNATSLLLYYIYEIGFRFWDSAYAAALTMVLLAVLGLAALAQFWFLDRKIHYQ
;
A
#
# COMPACT_ATOMS: atom_id res chain seq x y z
N MET A 1 -26.28 -38.35 1.15
CA MET A 1 -25.62 -37.80 2.33
C MET A 1 -26.61 -36.93 3.08
N THR A 2 -26.79 -37.12 4.37
CA THR A 2 -27.66 -36.29 5.19
C THR A 2 -27.08 -34.87 5.31
N ARG A 3 -27.93 -33.86 5.45
CA ARG A 3 -27.48 -32.43 5.58
C ARG A 3 -26.41 -32.24 6.67
N SER A 4 -26.53 -33.00 7.77
CA SER A 4 -25.54 -33.01 8.86
C SER A 4 -24.16 -33.55 8.45
N ALA A 5 -24.12 -34.60 7.61
CA ALA A 5 -22.85 -35.13 7.11
C ALA A 5 -22.13 -34.13 6.16
N GLN A 6 -22.88 -33.38 5.36
CA GLN A 6 -22.32 -32.35 4.49
C GLN A 6 -21.70 -31.20 5.31
N TRP A 7 -22.36 -30.75 6.37
CA TRP A 7 -21.82 -29.75 7.29
C TRP A 7 -20.55 -30.22 7.99
N LEU A 8 -20.53 -31.46 8.46
CA LEU A 8 -19.34 -32.03 9.10
C LEU A 8 -18.13 -32.07 8.14
N HIS A 9 -18.34 -32.54 6.90
CA HIS A 9 -17.30 -32.57 5.90
C HIS A 9 -16.80 -31.13 5.54
N ALA A 10 -17.71 -30.17 5.42
CA ALA A 10 -17.33 -28.77 5.15
C ALA A 10 -16.45 -28.21 6.28
N TRP A 11 -16.82 -28.43 7.55
CA TRP A 11 -16.00 -27.98 8.68
C TRP A 11 -14.65 -28.68 8.76
N LEU A 12 -14.60 -30.00 8.49
CA LEU A 12 -13.34 -30.75 8.46
C LEU A 12 -12.38 -30.25 7.38
N LEU A 13 -12.91 -29.87 6.21
CA LEU A 13 -12.10 -29.27 5.13
C LEU A 13 -11.61 -27.85 5.46
N LEU A 14 -12.40 -27.07 6.20
CA LEU A 14 -12.05 -25.72 6.62
C LEU A 14 -11.11 -25.70 7.83
N LEU A 15 -11.12 -26.74 8.67
CA LEU A 15 -10.41 -26.79 9.94
C LEU A 15 -8.92 -26.50 9.83
N PRO A 16 -8.14 -27.05 8.88
CA PRO A 16 -6.71 -26.73 8.75
C PRO A 16 -6.47 -25.25 8.48
N ALA A 17 -7.26 -24.66 7.57
CA ALA A 17 -7.16 -23.24 7.24
C ALA A 17 -7.53 -22.34 8.43
N MET A 18 -8.63 -22.68 9.12
CA MET A 18 -9.09 -21.97 10.32
C MET A 18 -8.08 -22.07 11.46
N ALA A 19 -7.48 -23.24 11.68
CA ALA A 19 -6.46 -23.42 12.70
C ALA A 19 -5.21 -22.59 12.42
N LEU A 20 -4.74 -22.56 11.16
CA LEU A 20 -3.59 -21.73 10.76
C LEU A 20 -3.91 -20.23 10.88
N LEU A 21 -5.08 -19.79 10.47
CA LEU A 21 -5.52 -18.40 10.64
C LEU A 21 -5.62 -18.02 12.14
N ALA A 22 -6.19 -18.89 12.96
CA ALA A 22 -6.30 -18.65 14.39
C ALA A 22 -4.90 -18.54 15.03
N LEU A 23 -3.99 -19.44 14.69
CA LEU A 23 -2.65 -19.51 15.30
C LEU A 23 -1.71 -18.41 14.81
N PHE A 24 -1.69 -18.13 13.51
CA PHE A 24 -0.69 -17.22 12.90
C PHE A 24 -1.19 -15.81 12.62
N THR A 25 -2.51 -15.57 12.70
CA THR A 25 -3.09 -14.24 12.46
C THR A 25 -3.81 -13.71 13.70
N HIS A 26 -4.81 -14.45 14.20
CA HIS A 26 -5.64 -13.95 15.28
C HIS A 26 -4.93 -13.99 16.65
N TYR A 27 -4.24 -15.07 16.97
CA TYR A 27 -3.50 -15.19 18.22
C TYR A 27 -2.42 -14.11 18.38
N PRO A 28 -1.52 -13.86 17.40
CA PRO A 28 -0.55 -12.77 17.51
C PRO A 28 -1.21 -11.38 17.65
N ALA A 29 -2.32 -11.13 16.95
CA ALA A 29 -3.03 -9.86 17.07
C ALA A 29 -3.60 -9.64 18.48
N VAL A 30 -4.25 -10.68 19.06
CA VAL A 30 -4.76 -10.62 20.43
C VAL A 30 -3.61 -10.52 21.45
N ALA A 31 -2.53 -11.26 21.24
CA ALA A 31 -1.34 -11.19 22.10
C ALA A 31 -0.70 -9.80 22.07
N THR A 32 -0.61 -9.18 20.88
CA THR A 32 -0.09 -7.80 20.73
C THR A 32 -1.01 -6.80 21.46
N LEU A 33 -2.33 -6.95 21.33
CA LEU A 33 -3.27 -6.12 22.08
C LEU A 33 -3.07 -6.28 23.59
N TRP A 34 -2.90 -7.53 24.07
CA TRP A 34 -2.64 -7.80 25.48
C TRP A 34 -1.34 -7.14 25.94
N HIS A 35 -0.26 -7.34 25.20
CA HIS A 35 1.06 -6.78 25.54
C HIS A 35 1.11 -5.25 25.53
N SER A 36 0.24 -4.59 24.77
CA SER A 36 0.16 -3.12 24.76
C SER A 36 -0.27 -2.48 26.09
N PHE A 37 -0.85 -3.26 27.01
CA PHE A 37 -1.25 -2.80 28.35
C PHE A 37 -0.21 -3.12 29.44
N TYR A 38 0.91 -3.69 29.06
CA TYR A 38 1.98 -4.07 30.00
C TYR A 38 3.25 -3.28 29.73
N SER A 39 4.19 -3.31 30.69
CA SER A 39 5.51 -2.72 30.51
C SER A 39 6.42 -3.66 29.71
N THR A 40 7.39 -3.08 29.00
CA THR A 40 8.45 -3.86 28.36
C THR A 40 9.35 -4.52 29.40
N PRO A 41 9.66 -5.82 29.26
CA PRO A 41 10.62 -6.49 30.15
C PRO A 41 12.00 -5.84 30.00
N LYS A 42 12.60 -5.37 31.11
CA LYS A 42 13.94 -4.75 31.12
C LYS A 42 14.84 -5.49 32.11
N GLY A 43 15.64 -6.42 31.59
CA GLY A 43 16.55 -7.23 32.42
C GLY A 43 15.78 -8.09 33.44
N ALA A 44 16.13 -7.95 34.75
CA ALA A 44 15.45 -8.67 35.84
C ALA A 44 14.12 -8.03 36.31
N ARG A 45 13.69 -6.90 35.74
CA ARG A 45 12.45 -6.26 36.15
C ARG A 45 11.26 -7.04 35.61
N PRO A 46 10.28 -7.41 36.46
CA PRO A 46 9.11 -8.14 36.01
C PRO A 46 8.25 -7.25 35.11
N VAL A 47 7.50 -7.89 34.21
CA VAL A 47 6.46 -7.24 33.42
C VAL A 47 5.32 -6.83 34.33
N VAL A 48 4.93 -5.56 34.30
CA VAL A 48 3.88 -4.97 35.15
C VAL A 48 2.75 -4.47 34.25
N PHE A 49 1.53 -4.62 34.72
CA PHE A 49 0.37 -4.03 34.06
C PHE A 49 0.40 -2.50 34.25
N VAL A 50 0.45 -1.76 33.17
CA VAL A 50 0.53 -0.28 33.13
C VAL A 50 -0.74 0.36 32.55
N GLY A 51 -1.75 -0.43 32.24
CA GLY A 51 -3.00 0.08 31.68
C GLY A 51 -2.79 0.85 30.37
N LEU A 52 -3.17 2.12 30.33
CA LEU A 52 -3.10 2.97 29.14
C LEU A 52 -1.83 3.85 29.06
N ASP A 53 -0.82 3.62 29.87
CA ASP A 53 0.36 4.51 29.90
C ASP A 53 1.14 4.49 28.59
N ASN A 54 1.25 3.33 27.91
CA ASN A 54 1.85 3.26 26.58
C ASN A 54 1.10 4.12 25.55
N TYR A 55 -0.22 4.21 25.65
CA TYR A 55 -1.06 5.06 24.76
C TYR A 55 -0.97 6.54 25.12
N ARG A 56 -0.76 6.89 26.40
CA ARG A 56 -0.50 8.28 26.82
C ARG A 56 0.86 8.72 26.30
N GLN A 57 1.90 7.89 26.50
CA GLN A 57 3.24 8.13 25.93
C GLN A 57 3.17 8.37 24.42
N LEU A 58 2.39 7.56 23.69
CA LEU A 58 2.19 7.71 22.24
C LEU A 58 1.58 9.07 21.88
N GLY A 59 0.61 9.56 22.65
CA GLY A 59 0.01 10.88 22.45
C GLY A 59 0.99 12.05 22.62
N GLU A 60 2.02 11.87 23.44
CA GLU A 60 3.06 12.86 23.74
C GLU A 60 4.32 12.71 22.87
N ASP A 61 4.40 11.64 22.07
CA ASP A 61 5.58 11.30 21.25
C ASP A 61 5.60 12.09 19.93
N PRO A 62 6.51 13.07 19.77
CA PRO A 62 6.59 13.87 18.55
C PRO A 62 6.99 13.04 17.33
N ILE A 63 7.76 11.94 17.49
CA ILE A 63 8.21 11.09 16.38
C ILE A 63 7.03 10.27 15.85
N PHE A 64 6.13 9.82 16.73
CA PHE A 64 4.90 9.16 16.31
C PHE A 64 4.04 10.08 15.43
N TRP A 65 3.81 11.33 15.84
CA TRP A 65 3.01 12.27 15.07
C TRP A 65 3.65 12.61 13.73
N GLN A 66 4.98 12.73 13.70
CA GLN A 66 5.72 12.93 12.45
C GLN A 66 5.59 11.71 11.53
N ALA A 67 5.77 10.49 12.05
CA ALA A 67 5.63 9.25 11.27
C ALA A 67 4.20 9.06 10.74
N LEU A 68 3.20 9.38 11.53
CA LEU A 68 1.80 9.35 11.11
C LEU A 68 1.53 10.39 10.00
N SER A 69 2.01 11.61 10.17
CA SER A 69 1.91 12.67 9.13
C SER A 69 2.60 12.27 7.84
N ASN A 70 3.84 11.77 7.92
CA ASN A 70 4.57 11.27 6.76
C ASN A 70 3.80 10.14 6.06
N ASN A 71 3.21 9.21 6.81
CA ASN A 71 2.43 8.12 6.25
C ASN A 71 1.16 8.60 5.54
N LEU A 72 0.48 9.62 6.09
CA LEU A 72 -0.68 10.24 5.45
C LEU A 72 -0.28 10.94 4.14
N TRP A 73 0.79 11.74 4.14
CA TRP A 73 1.31 12.37 2.93
C TRP A 73 1.77 11.33 1.90
N PHE A 74 2.44 10.27 2.36
CA PHE A 74 2.84 9.16 1.50
C PHE A 74 1.62 8.48 0.86
N ALA A 75 0.58 8.18 1.63
CA ALA A 75 -0.66 7.61 1.12
C ALA A 75 -1.37 8.53 0.13
N LEU A 76 -1.50 9.83 0.45
CA LEU A 76 -2.11 10.82 -0.43
C LEU A 76 -1.34 11.01 -1.76
N GLY A 77 -0.03 10.88 -1.75
CA GLY A 77 0.79 10.96 -2.96
C GLY A 77 0.79 9.66 -3.77
N THR A 78 0.89 8.52 -3.12
CA THR A 78 1.05 7.23 -3.82
C THR A 78 -0.27 6.63 -4.30
N ILE A 79 -1.34 6.68 -3.50
CA ILE A 79 -2.60 6.00 -3.83
C ILE A 79 -3.22 6.55 -5.11
N PRO A 80 -3.57 7.85 -5.22
CA PRO A 80 -4.21 8.36 -6.42
C PRO A 80 -3.29 8.30 -7.64
N ALA A 81 -1.98 8.52 -7.45
CA ALA A 81 -1.01 8.48 -8.53
C ALA A 81 -0.85 7.06 -9.11
N SER A 82 -0.69 6.05 -8.27
CA SER A 82 -0.56 4.65 -8.72
C SER A 82 -1.85 4.14 -9.37
N MET A 83 -3.01 4.47 -8.82
CA MET A 83 -4.31 4.09 -9.41
C MET A 83 -4.56 4.78 -10.75
N ALA A 84 -4.27 6.08 -10.86
CA ALA A 84 -4.43 6.82 -12.11
C ALA A 84 -3.47 6.29 -13.19
N LEU A 85 -2.20 6.08 -12.85
CA LEU A 85 -1.22 5.51 -13.77
C LEU A 85 -1.61 4.09 -14.20
N ALA A 86 -2.05 3.25 -13.26
CA ALA A 86 -2.54 1.89 -13.54
C ALA A 86 -3.73 1.89 -14.51
N LEU A 87 -4.71 2.76 -14.29
CA LEU A 87 -5.88 2.88 -15.15
C LEU A 87 -5.49 3.37 -16.55
N LEU A 88 -4.61 4.37 -16.65
CA LEU A 88 -4.10 4.87 -17.92
C LEU A 88 -3.36 3.76 -18.70
N MET A 89 -2.46 3.03 -18.04
CA MET A 89 -1.75 1.89 -18.65
C MET A 89 -2.73 0.80 -19.10
N ALA A 90 -3.74 0.46 -18.26
CA ALA A 90 -4.73 -0.56 -18.59
C ALA A 90 -5.57 -0.17 -19.81
N VAL A 91 -6.07 1.07 -19.86
CA VAL A 91 -6.84 1.59 -21.00
C VAL A 91 -6.01 1.60 -22.28
N TRP A 92 -4.74 2.02 -22.20
CA TRP A 92 -3.84 2.02 -23.35
C TRP A 92 -3.60 0.61 -23.90
N VAL A 93 -3.22 -0.32 -23.03
CA VAL A 93 -2.86 -1.70 -23.43
C VAL A 93 -4.10 -2.54 -23.79
N ASN A 94 -5.30 -2.13 -23.37
CA ASN A 94 -6.56 -2.75 -23.80
C ASN A 94 -6.91 -2.42 -25.26
N GLY A 95 -6.39 -1.31 -25.79
CA GLY A 95 -6.60 -0.89 -27.16
C GLY A 95 -5.89 -1.80 -28.19
N LYS A 96 -6.12 -1.50 -29.47
CA LYS A 96 -5.44 -2.17 -30.61
C LYS A 96 -4.04 -1.58 -30.83
N VAL A 97 -3.13 -1.82 -29.86
CA VAL A 97 -1.74 -1.33 -29.91
C VAL A 97 -0.82 -2.47 -30.37
N ALA A 98 0.08 -2.17 -31.34
CA ALA A 98 1.12 -3.10 -31.74
C ALA A 98 2.05 -3.39 -30.56
N GLY A 99 2.45 -4.66 -30.37
CA GLY A 99 3.34 -5.03 -29.26
C GLY A 99 2.66 -5.02 -27.86
N ARG A 100 1.34 -5.03 -27.78
CA ARG A 100 0.60 -5.01 -26.50
C ARG A 100 1.08 -6.08 -25.49
N GLY A 101 1.51 -7.24 -25.95
CA GLY A 101 2.06 -8.30 -25.08
C GLY A 101 3.34 -7.86 -24.39
N PHE A 102 4.25 -7.23 -25.14
CA PHE A 102 5.49 -6.67 -24.59
C PHE A 102 5.21 -5.51 -23.63
N LEU A 103 4.29 -4.61 -23.96
CA LEU A 103 3.91 -3.51 -23.06
C LEU A 103 3.33 -4.02 -21.74
N ARG A 104 2.48 -5.05 -21.78
CA ARG A 104 1.94 -5.71 -20.58
C ARG A 104 3.07 -6.28 -19.71
N LEU A 105 4.01 -6.99 -20.34
CA LEU A 105 5.17 -7.53 -19.66
C LEU A 105 6.02 -6.42 -19.04
N ALA A 106 6.35 -5.37 -19.79
CA ALA A 106 7.17 -4.26 -19.33
C ALA A 106 6.55 -3.52 -18.14
N TYR A 107 5.23 -3.25 -18.17
CA TYR A 107 4.52 -2.59 -17.09
C TYR A 107 4.36 -3.48 -15.85
N PHE A 108 4.26 -4.79 -16.03
CA PHE A 108 4.14 -5.73 -14.93
C PHE A 108 5.48 -6.15 -14.30
N THR A 109 6.58 -6.10 -15.05
CA THR A 109 7.91 -6.53 -14.59
C THR A 109 8.33 -5.93 -13.25
N PRO A 110 8.13 -4.62 -12.95
CA PRO A 110 8.46 -4.07 -11.64
C PRO A 110 7.80 -4.77 -10.47
N THR A 111 6.59 -5.28 -10.67
CA THR A 111 5.81 -5.93 -9.62
C THR A 111 6.41 -7.26 -9.18
N VAL A 112 7.04 -7.99 -10.10
CA VAL A 112 7.65 -9.30 -9.84
C VAL A 112 8.92 -9.19 -9.00
N LEU A 113 9.61 -8.04 -9.07
CA LEU A 113 10.84 -7.83 -8.33
C LEU A 113 10.57 -7.64 -6.83
N PRO A 114 11.37 -8.25 -5.92
CA PRO A 114 11.30 -7.95 -4.48
C PRO A 114 11.55 -6.46 -4.22
N MET A 115 10.83 -5.87 -3.27
CA MET A 115 10.94 -4.42 -2.99
C MET A 115 12.35 -4.00 -2.58
N ILE A 116 13.08 -4.85 -1.86
CA ILE A 116 14.48 -4.61 -1.49
C ILE A 116 15.38 -4.49 -2.73
N ALA A 117 15.19 -5.35 -3.74
CA ALA A 117 15.94 -5.27 -4.99
C ALA A 117 15.62 -3.98 -5.77
N VAL A 118 14.33 -3.64 -5.86
CA VAL A 118 13.86 -2.38 -6.44
C VAL A 118 14.49 -1.19 -5.74
N ALA A 119 14.47 -1.17 -4.40
CA ALA A 119 15.05 -0.08 -3.61
C ALA A 119 16.55 0.11 -3.88
N ASN A 120 17.33 -0.99 -4.01
CA ASN A 120 18.75 -0.92 -4.35
C ASN A 120 18.99 -0.38 -5.77
N ILE A 121 18.14 -0.76 -6.75
CA ILE A 121 18.22 -0.19 -8.12
C ILE A 121 17.97 1.32 -8.06
N TRP A 122 16.91 1.75 -7.35
CA TRP A 122 16.57 3.17 -7.25
C TRP A 122 17.59 3.98 -6.43
N LEU A 123 18.31 3.37 -5.45
CA LEU A 123 19.45 4.03 -4.81
C LEU A 123 20.48 4.48 -5.84
N PHE A 124 20.80 3.64 -6.83
CA PHE A 124 21.72 4.02 -7.92
C PHE A 124 21.17 5.20 -8.74
N PHE A 125 19.84 5.23 -9.00
CA PHE A 125 19.21 6.35 -9.70
C PHE A 125 19.33 7.69 -8.95
N TYR A 126 19.21 7.65 -7.60
CA TYR A 126 19.22 8.82 -6.73
C TYR A 126 20.60 9.17 -6.16
N THR A 127 21.66 8.41 -6.51
CA THR A 127 23.02 8.70 -6.02
C THR A 127 23.45 10.08 -6.47
N PRO A 128 23.88 10.97 -5.55
CA PRO A 128 24.43 12.27 -5.95
C PRO A 128 25.62 12.11 -6.87
N GLU A 129 25.82 13.06 -7.79
CA GLU A 129 26.91 13.18 -8.77
C GLU A 129 26.89 12.16 -9.91
N TYR A 130 26.59 10.86 -9.67
CA TYR A 130 26.65 9.81 -10.72
C TYR A 130 25.31 9.18 -11.05
N GLY A 131 24.27 9.41 -10.25
CA GLY A 131 22.94 8.82 -10.46
C GLY A 131 22.32 9.29 -11.77
N LEU A 132 21.49 8.43 -12.35
CA LEU A 132 20.83 8.75 -13.63
C LEU A 132 19.95 9.99 -13.54
N LEU A 133 19.29 10.21 -12.40
CA LEU A 133 18.47 11.40 -12.19
C LEU A 133 19.33 12.66 -12.15
N GLU A 134 20.50 12.59 -11.50
CA GLU A 134 21.44 13.69 -11.41
C GLU A 134 22.02 14.06 -12.79
N GLN A 135 22.37 13.04 -13.58
CA GLN A 135 22.84 13.25 -14.96
C GLN A 135 21.76 13.89 -15.83
N ALA A 136 20.51 13.43 -15.71
CA ALA A 136 19.40 13.98 -16.47
C ALA A 136 19.07 15.44 -16.07
N THR A 137 19.04 15.75 -14.77
CA THR A 137 18.80 17.12 -14.28
C THR A 137 19.97 18.04 -14.57
N GLY A 138 21.22 17.56 -14.45
CA GLY A 138 22.42 18.29 -14.82
C GLY A 138 22.48 18.65 -16.32
N ALA A 139 22.08 17.73 -17.20
CA ALA A 139 21.97 17.99 -18.65
C ALA A 139 20.92 19.07 -18.97
N LEU A 140 19.93 19.28 -18.09
CA LEU A 140 18.93 20.36 -18.20
C LEU A 140 19.37 21.66 -17.51
N GLY A 141 20.61 21.72 -16.96
CA GLY A 141 21.16 22.89 -16.30
C GLY A 141 20.75 23.09 -14.83
N PHE A 142 20.17 22.09 -14.19
CA PHE A 142 19.87 22.16 -12.75
C PHE A 142 21.13 21.86 -11.92
N ALA A 143 21.23 22.51 -10.76
CA ALA A 143 22.32 22.26 -9.81
C ALA A 143 22.20 20.85 -9.21
N THR A 144 23.35 20.29 -8.81
CA THR A 144 23.42 19.00 -8.09
C THR A 144 22.56 19.00 -6.84
N HIS A 145 21.78 17.94 -6.64
CA HIS A 145 20.88 17.85 -5.52
C HIS A 145 20.93 16.47 -4.83
N ASN A 146 21.10 16.45 -3.51
CA ASN A 146 21.01 15.22 -2.76
C ASN A 146 19.54 14.85 -2.49
N TRP A 147 18.94 14.12 -3.43
CA TRP A 147 17.51 13.78 -3.45
C TRP A 147 17.03 13.04 -2.20
N LEU A 148 17.81 12.07 -1.73
CA LEU A 148 17.47 11.27 -0.55
C LEU A 148 17.98 11.90 0.76
N GLY A 149 18.98 12.79 0.68
CA GLY A 149 19.52 13.49 1.85
C GLY A 149 18.80 14.78 2.21
N SER A 150 17.84 15.22 1.40
CA SER A 150 17.06 16.44 1.67
C SER A 150 15.68 16.10 2.24
N LYS A 151 15.30 16.78 3.34
CA LYS A 151 13.97 16.60 3.98
C LYS A 151 12.81 16.89 3.01
N SER A 152 12.97 17.80 2.08
CA SER A 152 11.92 18.22 1.16
C SER A 152 11.67 17.22 0.03
N THR A 153 12.65 16.39 -0.33
CA THR A 153 12.59 15.52 -1.51
C THR A 153 12.59 14.03 -1.18
N ALA A 154 13.18 13.63 -0.04
CA ALA A 154 13.35 12.22 0.30
C ALA A 154 12.05 11.42 0.31
N LEU A 155 10.96 11.96 0.92
CA LEU A 155 9.66 11.29 0.94
C LEU A 155 9.07 11.18 -0.47
N ALA A 156 9.19 12.22 -1.30
CA ALA A 156 8.73 12.20 -2.68
C ALA A 156 9.48 11.15 -3.53
N CYS A 157 10.79 10.97 -3.30
CA CYS A 157 11.57 9.92 -3.95
C CYS A 157 11.02 8.51 -3.63
N LEU A 158 10.70 8.24 -2.37
CA LEU A 158 10.07 6.99 -1.96
C LEU A 158 8.67 6.80 -2.60
N MET A 159 7.88 7.89 -2.70
CA MET A 159 6.58 7.86 -3.38
C MET A 159 6.72 7.47 -4.86
N VAL A 160 7.70 8.05 -5.58
CA VAL A 160 7.94 7.72 -7.00
C VAL A 160 8.25 6.25 -7.20
N VAL A 161 9.12 5.68 -6.38
CA VAL A 161 9.46 4.25 -6.42
C VAL A 161 8.22 3.38 -6.20
N THR A 162 7.42 3.74 -5.21
CA THR A 162 6.19 3.01 -4.86
C THR A 162 5.16 3.10 -5.99
N VAL A 163 4.89 4.30 -6.52
CA VAL A 163 3.95 4.50 -7.63
C VAL A 163 4.36 3.70 -8.84
N TRP A 164 5.64 3.73 -9.22
CA TRP A 164 6.16 2.98 -10.35
C TRP A 164 5.95 1.47 -10.19
N LYS A 165 6.20 0.93 -8.99
CA LYS A 165 6.04 -0.48 -8.71
C LYS A 165 4.57 -0.92 -8.62
N GLU A 166 3.76 -0.18 -7.88
CA GLU A 166 2.36 -0.54 -7.60
C GLU A 166 1.44 -0.34 -8.80
N ALA A 167 1.72 0.64 -9.66
CA ALA A 167 0.91 0.92 -10.83
C ALA A 167 0.83 -0.29 -11.78
N GLY A 168 1.93 -1.04 -11.96
CA GLY A 168 1.94 -2.26 -12.75
C GLY A 168 1.06 -3.37 -12.16
N PHE A 169 1.05 -3.49 -10.84
CA PHE A 169 0.19 -4.44 -10.13
C PHE A 169 -1.29 -4.08 -10.28
N PHE A 170 -1.66 -2.85 -10.04
CA PHE A 170 -3.04 -2.38 -10.15
C PHE A 170 -3.55 -2.37 -11.59
N MET A 171 -2.66 -2.17 -12.58
CA MET A 171 -3.00 -2.24 -14.00
C MET A 171 -3.66 -3.57 -14.37
N ILE A 172 -3.22 -4.70 -13.80
CA ILE A 172 -3.76 -6.02 -14.13
C ILE A 172 -5.23 -6.14 -13.77
N PHE A 173 -5.62 -5.62 -12.61
CA PHE A 173 -7.02 -5.65 -12.16
C PHE A 173 -7.91 -4.79 -13.06
N TYR A 174 -7.47 -3.58 -13.39
CA TYR A 174 -8.19 -2.74 -14.34
C TYR A 174 -8.25 -3.35 -15.74
N LEU A 175 -7.16 -3.96 -16.22
CA LEU A 175 -7.13 -4.61 -17.52
C LEU A 175 -8.08 -5.80 -17.58
N ALA A 176 -8.12 -6.64 -16.54
CA ALA A 176 -9.05 -7.76 -16.44
C ALA A 176 -10.51 -7.28 -16.45
N ALA A 177 -10.83 -6.24 -15.69
CA ALA A 177 -12.15 -5.65 -15.66
C ALA A 177 -12.55 -5.03 -17.03
N LEU A 178 -11.64 -4.34 -17.70
CA LEU A 178 -11.88 -3.81 -19.05
C LEU A 178 -12.14 -4.92 -20.07
N GLN A 179 -11.44 -6.06 -19.94
CA GLN A 179 -11.61 -7.19 -20.85
C GLN A 179 -12.88 -8.02 -20.58
N SER A 180 -13.47 -7.93 -19.40
CA SER A 180 -14.73 -8.59 -19.06
C SER A 180 -15.97 -7.81 -19.54
N MET A 181 -15.81 -6.56 -19.97
CA MET A 181 -16.93 -5.76 -20.48
C MET A 181 -17.40 -6.25 -21.83
N SER A 182 -18.73 -6.28 -22.01
CA SER A 182 -19.33 -6.67 -23.29
C SER A 182 -18.93 -5.71 -24.43
N PRO A 183 -18.42 -6.21 -25.57
CA PRO A 183 -18.11 -5.38 -26.73
C PRO A 183 -19.32 -4.60 -27.27
N HIS A 184 -20.52 -5.14 -27.12
CA HIS A 184 -21.77 -4.51 -27.59
C HIS A 184 -22.02 -3.13 -26.96
N LEU A 185 -21.52 -2.86 -25.76
CA LEU A 185 -21.63 -1.53 -25.15
C LEU A 185 -20.87 -0.47 -25.95
N ALA A 186 -19.69 -0.80 -26.45
CA ALA A 186 -18.90 0.11 -27.28
C ALA A 186 -19.49 0.28 -28.68
N GLU A 187 -20.07 -0.79 -29.26
CA GLU A 187 -20.74 -0.76 -30.54
C GLU A 187 -22.03 0.09 -30.49
N ALA A 188 -22.86 -0.09 -29.47
CA ALA A 188 -24.07 0.73 -29.26
C ALA A 188 -23.72 2.21 -29.09
N ALA A 189 -22.72 2.53 -28.25
CA ALA A 189 -22.27 3.90 -28.11
C ALA A 189 -21.73 4.52 -29.40
N ALA A 190 -21.09 3.72 -30.25
CA ALA A 190 -20.63 4.19 -31.56
C ALA A 190 -21.80 4.48 -32.52
N ILE A 191 -22.87 3.67 -32.50
CA ILE A 191 -24.11 3.89 -33.30
C ILE A 191 -24.80 5.18 -32.84
N GLU A 192 -24.80 5.46 -31.52
CA GLU A 192 -25.38 6.69 -30.95
C GLU A 192 -24.47 7.92 -31.13
N GLY A 193 -23.31 7.79 -31.78
CA GLY A 193 -22.39 8.90 -32.05
C GLY A 193 -21.65 9.40 -30.79
N ALA A 194 -21.58 8.60 -29.71
CA ALA A 194 -20.93 9.01 -28.50
C ALA A 194 -19.37 9.09 -28.69
N SER A 195 -18.78 10.18 -28.23
CA SER A 195 -17.31 10.30 -28.22
C SER A 195 -16.65 9.28 -27.29
N ARG A 196 -15.39 8.91 -27.56
CA ARG A 196 -14.61 7.97 -26.72
C ARG A 196 -14.53 8.43 -25.26
N TRP A 197 -14.37 9.74 -25.02
CA TRP A 197 -14.34 10.31 -23.67
C TRP A 197 -15.70 10.23 -22.98
N HIS A 198 -16.79 10.49 -23.71
CA HIS A 198 -18.15 10.36 -23.19
C HIS A 198 -18.44 8.91 -22.78
N PHE A 199 -18.13 7.95 -23.65
CA PHE A 199 -18.25 6.51 -23.37
C PHE A 199 -17.43 6.10 -22.15
N PHE A 200 -16.15 6.52 -22.09
CA PHE A 200 -15.30 6.22 -20.94
C PHE A 200 -15.91 6.74 -19.63
N ARG A 201 -16.31 8.01 -19.60
CA ARG A 201 -16.80 8.65 -18.38
C ARG A 201 -18.17 8.14 -17.93
N ARG A 202 -19.08 7.83 -18.88
CA ARG A 202 -20.47 7.47 -18.59
C ARG A 202 -20.72 5.97 -18.51
N VAL A 203 -19.91 5.16 -19.15
CA VAL A 203 -20.10 3.70 -19.20
C VAL A 203 -18.90 2.98 -18.59
N THR A 204 -17.69 3.15 -19.17
CA THR A 204 -16.52 2.37 -18.75
C THR A 204 -16.13 2.63 -17.31
N PHE A 205 -15.97 3.89 -16.90
CA PHE A 205 -15.53 4.24 -15.55
C PHE A 205 -16.53 3.82 -14.46
N PRO A 206 -17.84 4.03 -14.60
CA PRO A 206 -18.82 3.48 -13.65
C PRO A 206 -18.78 1.95 -13.53
N LEU A 207 -18.60 1.23 -14.64
CA LEU A 207 -18.47 -0.23 -14.61
C LEU A 207 -17.15 -0.70 -13.98
N LEU A 208 -16.12 0.15 -13.94
CA LEU A 208 -14.85 -0.11 -13.23
C LEU A 208 -14.92 0.19 -11.73
N MET A 209 -15.98 0.79 -11.21
CA MET A 209 -16.06 1.20 -9.80
C MET A 209 -15.85 0.05 -8.79
N PRO A 210 -16.41 -1.16 -8.98
CA PRO A 210 -16.11 -2.29 -8.09
C PRO A 210 -14.61 -2.63 -8.06
N THR A 211 -13.98 -2.67 -9.23
CA THR A 211 -12.52 -2.90 -9.35
C THR A 211 -11.72 -1.74 -8.73
N THR A 212 -12.19 -0.51 -8.92
CA THR A 212 -11.55 0.69 -8.33
C THR A 212 -11.59 0.64 -6.80
N LEU A 213 -12.71 0.20 -6.21
CA LEU A 213 -12.80 -0.01 -4.77
C LEU A 213 -11.81 -1.09 -4.29
N PHE A 214 -11.77 -2.22 -4.99
CA PHE A 214 -10.82 -3.30 -4.66
C PHE A 214 -9.36 -2.81 -4.73
N VAL A 215 -8.99 -2.09 -5.79
CA VAL A 215 -7.66 -1.50 -5.94
C VAL A 215 -7.38 -0.46 -4.86
N LEU A 216 -8.34 0.39 -4.52
CA LEU A 216 -8.22 1.40 -3.47
C LEU A 216 -7.95 0.76 -2.10
N VAL A 217 -8.70 -0.29 -1.74
CA VAL A 217 -8.48 -1.02 -0.46
C VAL A 217 -7.06 -1.58 -0.41
N ASN A 218 -6.61 -2.23 -1.49
CA ASN A 218 -5.24 -2.76 -1.56
C ASN A 218 -4.19 -1.64 -1.51
N ALA A 219 -4.40 -0.53 -2.22
CA ALA A 219 -3.49 0.60 -2.23
C ALA A 219 -3.34 1.25 -0.84
N VAL A 220 -4.44 1.38 -0.09
CA VAL A 220 -4.41 1.87 1.30
C VAL A 220 -3.62 0.91 2.19
N ILE A 221 -3.91 -0.39 2.14
CA ILE A 221 -3.18 -1.37 2.94
C ILE A 221 -1.67 -1.32 2.61
N ASN A 222 -1.30 -1.27 1.32
CA ASN A 222 0.09 -1.21 0.90
C ASN A 222 0.79 0.08 1.36
N ALA A 223 0.13 1.24 1.30
CA ALA A 223 0.70 2.52 1.72
C ALA A 223 1.12 2.54 3.21
N PHE A 224 0.45 1.76 4.06
CA PHE A 224 0.79 1.63 5.49
C PHE A 224 1.66 0.41 5.81
N ARG A 225 1.76 -0.56 4.91
CA ARG A 225 2.47 -1.83 5.13
C ARG A 225 3.87 -1.86 4.52
N LEU A 226 4.13 -1.08 3.47
CA LEU A 226 5.41 -1.08 2.77
C LEU A 226 6.47 -0.33 3.58
N VAL A 227 7.47 -1.06 4.08
CA VAL A 227 8.59 -0.53 4.87
C VAL A 227 9.95 -0.79 4.24
N ASP A 228 10.06 -1.78 3.37
CA ASP A 228 11.34 -2.29 2.85
C ASP A 228 12.19 -1.21 2.17
N HIS A 229 11.55 -0.36 1.34
CA HIS A 229 12.24 0.73 0.64
C HIS A 229 12.69 1.85 1.60
N VAL A 230 11.95 2.09 2.69
CA VAL A 230 12.38 3.02 3.74
C VAL A 230 13.65 2.51 4.42
N VAL A 231 13.66 1.21 4.79
CA VAL A 231 14.81 0.58 5.46
C VAL A 231 16.06 0.63 4.59
N VAL A 232 15.92 0.38 3.28
CA VAL A 232 17.07 0.32 2.36
C VAL A 232 17.53 1.71 1.94
N MET A 233 16.61 2.62 1.58
CA MET A 233 16.97 3.87 0.91
C MET A 233 17.28 5.01 1.86
N THR A 234 16.54 5.16 2.94
CA THR A 234 16.61 6.35 3.81
C THR A 234 16.77 6.05 5.28
N ARG A 235 16.42 4.86 5.74
CA ARG A 235 16.39 4.50 7.16
C ARG A 235 15.62 5.51 8.01
N GLY A 236 14.48 5.99 7.50
CA GLY A 236 13.67 7.01 8.15
C GLY A 236 14.17 8.44 8.01
N GLY A 237 15.41 8.67 7.53
CA GLY A 237 16.09 9.97 7.44
C GLY A 237 15.72 10.79 6.19
N PRO A 238 16.26 12.03 6.11
CA PRO A 238 16.91 12.77 7.20
C PRO A 238 15.91 13.25 8.27
N ASP A 239 16.34 13.31 9.52
CA ASP A 239 15.55 13.81 10.67
C ASP A 239 14.10 13.29 10.71
N ASN A 240 13.91 11.99 10.58
CA ASN A 240 12.61 11.31 10.52
C ASN A 240 11.67 11.75 9.37
N ALA A 241 12.17 12.50 8.37
CA ALA A 241 11.34 12.99 7.26
C ALA A 241 10.74 11.87 6.38
N THR A 242 11.30 10.67 6.42
CA THR A 242 10.78 9.49 5.72
C THR A 242 10.41 8.35 6.66
N SER A 243 10.41 8.59 7.98
CA SER A 243 9.93 7.62 8.94
C SER A 243 8.42 7.43 8.74
N LEU A 244 8.02 6.24 8.27
CA LEU A 244 6.64 5.81 8.16
C LEU A 244 6.25 5.04 9.43
N LEU A 245 4.96 4.92 9.71
CA LEU A 245 4.48 4.35 10.96
C LEU A 245 4.97 2.91 11.19
N LEU A 246 4.95 2.05 10.16
CA LEU A 246 5.47 0.69 10.28
C LEU A 246 6.99 0.65 10.47
N TYR A 247 7.73 1.58 9.86
CA TYR A 247 9.17 1.72 10.07
C TYR A 247 9.46 2.12 11.53
N TYR A 248 8.70 3.07 12.07
CA TYR A 248 8.83 3.49 13.46
C TYR A 248 8.52 2.34 14.45
N ILE A 249 7.46 1.57 14.19
CA ILE A 249 7.15 0.34 14.96
C ILE A 249 8.35 -0.63 14.94
N TYR A 250 8.96 -0.82 13.76
CA TYR A 250 10.14 -1.67 13.62
C TYR A 250 11.32 -1.15 14.45
N GLU A 251 11.61 0.15 14.42
CA GLU A 251 12.70 0.72 15.22
C GLU A 251 12.44 0.54 16.71
N ILE A 252 11.27 0.88 17.20
CA ILE A 252 10.90 0.74 18.62
C ILE A 252 10.98 -0.72 19.08
N GLY A 253 10.39 -1.64 18.30
CA GLY A 253 10.32 -3.05 18.70
C GLY A 253 11.64 -3.81 18.59
N PHE A 254 12.42 -3.56 17.51
CA PHE A 254 13.59 -4.40 17.19
C PHE A 254 14.93 -3.70 17.38
N ARG A 255 15.00 -2.37 17.31
CA ARG A 255 16.24 -1.63 17.55
C ARG A 255 16.33 -1.12 18.99
N PHE A 256 15.25 -0.60 19.54
CA PHE A 256 15.19 -0.11 20.92
C PHE A 256 14.67 -1.15 21.92
N TRP A 257 14.20 -2.29 21.44
CA TRP A 257 13.72 -3.40 22.27
C TRP A 257 12.56 -3.02 23.21
N ASP A 258 11.79 -1.99 22.85
CA ASP A 258 10.59 -1.61 23.58
C ASP A 258 9.34 -2.27 22.98
N SER A 259 9.19 -3.57 23.29
CA SER A 259 8.15 -4.42 22.71
C SER A 259 6.73 -4.00 23.10
N ALA A 260 6.55 -3.46 24.31
CA ALA A 260 5.24 -3.06 24.80
C ALA A 260 4.76 -1.76 24.12
N TYR A 261 5.64 -0.78 23.99
CA TYR A 261 5.34 0.45 23.26
C TYR A 261 5.14 0.18 21.76
N ALA A 262 5.97 -0.69 21.16
CA ALA A 262 5.76 -1.16 19.78
C ALA A 262 4.41 -1.87 19.60
N ALA A 263 3.95 -2.62 20.60
CA ALA A 263 2.63 -3.25 20.58
C ALA A 263 1.50 -2.18 20.59
N ALA A 264 1.61 -1.14 21.41
CA ALA A 264 0.65 -0.04 21.40
C ALA A 264 0.60 0.70 20.05
N LEU A 265 1.77 1.03 19.47
CA LEU A 265 1.89 1.60 18.12
C LEU A 265 1.23 0.71 17.05
N THR A 266 1.42 -0.63 17.15
CA THR A 266 0.82 -1.59 16.24
C THR A 266 -0.71 -1.60 16.35
N MET A 267 -1.25 -1.50 17.57
CA MET A 267 -2.70 -1.41 17.76
C MET A 267 -3.28 -0.13 17.16
N VAL A 268 -2.57 0.99 17.27
CA VAL A 268 -3.00 2.25 16.63
C VAL A 268 -2.93 2.14 15.10
N LEU A 269 -1.89 1.52 14.55
CA LEU A 269 -1.82 1.25 13.10
C LEU A 269 -3.00 0.39 12.63
N LEU A 270 -3.34 -0.68 13.35
CA LEU A 270 -4.49 -1.53 13.03
C LEU A 270 -5.81 -0.77 13.13
N ALA A 271 -5.96 0.11 14.13
CA ALA A 271 -7.13 0.97 14.26
C ALA A 271 -7.26 1.94 13.08
N VAL A 272 -6.17 2.59 12.66
CA VAL A 272 -6.14 3.50 11.49
C VAL A 272 -6.54 2.75 10.23
N LEU A 273 -5.96 1.57 9.97
CA LEU A 273 -6.31 0.74 8.81
C LEU A 273 -7.76 0.25 8.86
N GLY A 274 -8.24 -0.17 10.03
CA GLY A 274 -9.62 -0.59 10.22
C GLY A 274 -10.61 0.54 9.95
N LEU A 275 -10.34 1.74 10.48
CA LEU A 275 -11.17 2.93 10.22
C LEU A 275 -11.14 3.33 8.74
N ALA A 276 -9.96 3.29 8.09
CA ALA A 276 -9.84 3.56 6.66
C ALA A 276 -10.64 2.55 5.83
N ALA A 277 -10.58 1.26 6.15
CA ALA A 277 -11.35 0.23 5.48
C ALA A 277 -12.86 0.43 5.66
N LEU A 278 -13.32 0.68 6.90
CA LEU A 278 -14.73 0.97 7.18
C LEU A 278 -15.21 2.21 6.43
N ALA A 279 -14.41 3.27 6.40
CA ALA A 279 -14.74 4.49 5.66
C ALA A 279 -14.86 4.20 4.16
N GLN A 280 -13.96 3.45 3.57
CA GLN A 280 -14.00 3.08 2.15
C GLN A 280 -15.27 2.30 1.81
N PHE A 281 -15.62 1.27 2.61
CA PHE A 281 -16.85 0.52 2.40
C PHE A 281 -18.09 1.40 2.56
N TRP A 282 -18.14 2.24 3.60
CA TRP A 282 -19.31 3.08 3.84
C TRP A 282 -19.54 4.14 2.77
N PHE A 283 -18.47 4.75 2.23
CA PHE A 283 -18.58 5.81 1.22
C PHE A 283 -18.75 5.28 -0.20
N LEU A 284 -18.11 4.16 -0.56
CA LEU A 284 -18.09 3.67 -1.94
C LEU A 284 -19.21 2.64 -2.22
N ASP A 285 -19.56 1.79 -1.27
CA ASP A 285 -20.61 0.77 -1.46
C ASP A 285 -21.95 1.38 -1.89
N ARG A 286 -22.28 2.57 -1.37
CA ARG A 286 -23.50 3.31 -1.74
C ARG A 286 -23.52 3.81 -3.19
N LYS A 287 -22.36 3.87 -3.86
CA LYS A 287 -22.22 4.39 -5.24
C LYS A 287 -21.97 3.29 -6.26
N ILE A 288 -21.77 2.04 -5.81
CA ILE A 288 -21.47 0.90 -6.66
C ILE A 288 -22.76 0.15 -6.96
N HIS A 289 -23.10 0.05 -8.24
CA HIS A 289 -24.16 -0.82 -8.72
C HIS A 289 -23.51 -2.17 -9.08
N TYR A 290 -23.73 -3.18 -8.25
CA TYR A 290 -23.37 -4.56 -8.57
C TYR A 290 -24.41 -5.07 -9.60
N GLN A 291 -23.97 -5.39 -10.81
CA GLN A 291 -24.77 -6.09 -11.82
C GLN A 291 -24.53 -7.59 -11.70
#